data_6f19c3eee214388b09b2d616991d6b75
#
_entry.id   6f19c3eee214388b09b2d616991d6b75
#
_cell.length_a   1.000
_cell.length_b   1.000
_cell.length_c   1.000
_cell.angle_alpha   90.00
_cell.angle_beta   90.00
_cell.angle_gamma   90.00
#
_symmetry.space_group_name_H-M   'P 1'
#
loop_
_entity.id
_entity.type
_entity.pdbx_description
1 polymer ?
#
loop_
_entity_poly.entity_id
_entity_poly.type
_entity_poly.pdbx_seq_one_letter_code
_entity_poly.pdbx_strand_id
1 'polypeptide(L)'
;MNINNQIINKIQKVSQGDLRKSINLLQTLSKISSDLLNEELIDEICGIIPMQVIVQFLEDCREKDTKKLKKTVNAFIEDGYSIKALVNQMGNYIMSEGCNMEEERKIKLIYVLRETEIKLIQGGTPNIVCLDLACKISEILPKK
;
A
#
# COMPACT_ATOMS: atom_id res chain seq x y z
N MET A 1 28.31 12.92 -3.44
CA MET A 1 27.01 12.36 -3.84
C MET A 1 26.18 13.47 -4.44
N ASN A 2 25.98 13.47 -5.76
CA ASN A 2 25.08 14.44 -6.42
C ASN A 2 23.65 13.89 -6.34
N ILE A 3 22.90 14.35 -5.36
CA ILE A 3 21.49 14.00 -5.24
C ILE A 3 20.66 15.02 -6.00
N ASN A 4 19.87 14.56 -6.95
CA ASN A 4 18.93 15.41 -7.69
C ASN A 4 17.83 15.95 -6.75
N ASN A 5 17.37 17.17 -6.96
CA ASN A 5 16.26 17.77 -6.21
C ASN A 5 14.98 16.91 -6.21
N GLN A 6 14.75 16.14 -7.26
CA GLN A 6 13.63 15.19 -7.34
C GLN A 6 13.73 14.10 -6.25
N ILE A 7 14.91 13.53 -6.05
CA ILE A 7 15.18 12.52 -5.01
C ILE A 7 14.99 13.11 -3.62
N ILE A 8 15.47 14.34 -3.39
CA ILE A 8 15.29 15.02 -2.10
C ILE A 8 13.80 15.24 -1.80
N ASN A 9 13.04 15.72 -2.77
CA ASN A 9 11.60 15.93 -2.63
C ASN A 9 10.86 14.60 -2.37
N LYS A 10 11.28 13.51 -3.02
CA LYS A 10 10.72 12.18 -2.81
C LYS A 10 10.99 11.68 -1.40
N ILE A 11 12.23 11.81 -0.91
CA ILE A 11 12.62 11.44 0.46
C ILE A 11 11.77 12.22 1.48
N GLN A 12 11.59 13.52 1.27
CA GLN A 12 10.78 14.36 2.15
C GLN A 12 9.33 13.89 2.21
N LYS A 13 8.72 13.58 1.05
CA LYS A 13 7.35 13.04 0.96
C LYS A 13 7.20 11.71 1.69
N VAL A 14 8.12 10.77 1.46
CA VAL A 14 8.08 9.43 2.04
C VAL A 14 8.33 9.45 3.55
N SER A 15 9.16 10.37 4.01
CA SER A 15 9.50 10.51 5.43
C SER A 15 8.44 11.23 6.24
N GLN A 16 7.53 11.98 5.60
CA GLN A 16 6.43 12.70 6.25
C GLN A 16 6.85 13.58 7.44
N GLY A 17 8.04 14.17 7.37
CA GLY A 17 8.62 15.01 8.44
C GLY A 17 9.40 14.24 9.50
N ASP A 18 9.50 12.92 9.43
CA ASP A 18 10.36 12.13 10.32
C ASP A 18 11.83 12.24 9.88
N LEU A 19 12.59 13.04 10.64
CA LEU A 19 13.99 13.31 10.37
C LEU A 19 14.86 12.05 10.47
N ARG A 20 14.57 11.15 11.42
CA ARG A 20 15.30 9.89 11.60
C ARG A 20 15.12 8.98 10.38
N LYS A 21 13.89 8.89 9.90
CA LYS A 21 13.57 8.11 8.70
C LYS A 21 14.27 8.69 7.47
N SER A 22 14.29 10.02 7.32
CA SER A 22 14.98 10.72 6.24
C SER A 22 16.49 10.43 6.25
N ILE A 23 17.13 10.50 7.41
CA ILE A 23 18.57 10.25 7.56
C ILE A 23 18.91 8.80 7.25
N ASN A 24 18.15 7.84 7.79
CA ASN A 24 18.35 6.42 7.52
C ASN A 24 18.20 6.10 6.02
N LEU A 25 17.21 6.70 5.36
CA LEU A 25 16.99 6.54 3.92
C LEU A 25 18.17 7.12 3.12
N LEU A 26 18.61 8.33 3.46
CA LEU A 26 19.79 8.95 2.84
C LEU A 26 21.07 8.10 3.02
N GLN A 27 21.27 7.53 4.21
CA GLN A 27 22.40 6.62 4.46
C GLN A 27 22.31 5.34 3.62
N THR A 28 21.12 4.79 3.43
CA THR A 28 20.91 3.62 2.57
C THR A 28 21.20 3.98 1.11
N LEU A 29 20.64 5.07 0.62
CA LEU A 29 20.84 5.54 -0.75
C LEU A 29 22.29 5.94 -1.03
N SER A 30 23.04 6.42 -0.03
CA SER A 30 24.46 6.78 -0.18
C SER A 30 25.37 5.59 -0.51
N LYS A 31 24.92 4.36 -0.23
CA LYS A 31 25.64 3.12 -0.55
C LYS A 31 25.38 2.61 -1.96
N ILE A 32 24.42 3.21 -2.66
CA ILE A 32 24.00 2.83 -3.99
C ILE A 32 24.68 3.74 -5.01
N SER A 33 25.07 3.20 -6.15
CA SER A 33 25.68 3.98 -7.22
C SER A 33 24.69 5.04 -7.73
N SER A 34 25.20 6.25 -7.97
CA SER A 34 24.38 7.40 -8.39
C SER A 34 23.55 7.15 -9.67
N ASP A 35 24.05 6.29 -10.56
CA ASP A 35 23.41 5.96 -11.84
C ASP A 35 22.16 5.08 -11.67
N LEU A 36 22.01 4.41 -10.52
CA LEU A 36 20.86 3.58 -10.18
C LEU A 36 19.82 4.31 -9.33
N LEU A 37 20.12 5.53 -8.88
CA LEU A 37 19.23 6.31 -8.03
C LEU A 37 18.09 6.91 -8.85
N ASN A 38 16.91 6.30 -8.74
CA ASN A 38 15.67 6.82 -9.31
C ASN A 38 14.54 6.82 -8.24
N GLU A 39 13.40 7.41 -8.57
CA GLU A 39 12.25 7.48 -7.65
C GLU A 39 11.65 6.10 -7.38
N GLU A 40 11.69 5.20 -8.35
CA GLU A 40 11.15 3.83 -8.23
C GLU A 40 11.95 3.02 -7.21
N LEU A 41 13.28 3.13 -7.23
CA LEU A 41 14.14 2.48 -6.24
C LEU A 41 13.85 2.97 -4.82
N ILE A 42 13.54 4.25 -4.64
CA ILE A 42 13.16 4.80 -3.33
C ILE A 42 11.84 4.18 -2.87
N ASP A 43 10.86 4.06 -3.76
CA ASP A 43 9.58 3.43 -3.44
C ASP A 43 9.78 1.96 -3.05
N GLU A 44 10.63 1.24 -3.77
CA GLU A 44 10.97 -0.16 -3.49
C GLU A 44 11.66 -0.32 -2.12
N ILE A 45 12.68 0.48 -1.83
CA ILE A 45 13.38 0.48 -0.52
C ILE A 45 12.42 0.83 0.62
N CYS A 46 11.47 1.73 0.39
CA CYS A 46 10.51 2.15 1.39
C CYS A 46 9.30 1.22 1.50
N GLY A 47 9.20 0.20 0.65
CA GLY A 47 8.07 -0.72 0.61
C GLY A 47 6.77 -0.04 0.19
N ILE A 48 6.87 0.98 -0.67
CA ILE A 48 5.71 1.67 -1.22
C ILE A 48 5.14 0.81 -2.35
N ILE A 49 3.85 0.53 -2.26
CA ILE A 49 3.13 -0.23 -3.26
C ILE A 49 2.74 0.70 -4.41
N PRO A 50 3.02 0.36 -5.67
CA PRO A 50 2.57 1.15 -6.81
C PRO A 50 1.05 1.33 -6.79
N MET A 51 0.57 2.54 -7.08
CA MET A 51 -0.86 2.85 -7.04
C MET A 51 -1.69 1.93 -7.96
N GLN A 52 -1.12 1.52 -9.08
CA GLN A 52 -1.75 0.59 -10.03
C GLN A 52 -2.07 -0.76 -9.37
N VAL A 53 -1.16 -1.26 -8.50
CA VAL A 53 -1.37 -2.52 -7.76
C VAL A 53 -2.53 -2.39 -6.77
N ILE A 54 -2.63 -1.25 -6.07
CA ILE A 54 -3.73 -0.97 -5.14
C ILE A 54 -5.06 -0.88 -5.88
N VAL A 55 -5.09 -0.15 -7.00
CA VAL A 55 -6.30 -0.02 -7.83
C VAL A 55 -6.72 -1.37 -8.39
N GLN A 56 -5.75 -2.16 -8.90
CA GLN A 56 -6.03 -3.51 -9.42
C GLN A 56 -6.58 -4.43 -8.33
N PHE A 57 -6.01 -4.37 -7.12
CA PHE A 57 -6.51 -5.14 -5.97
C PHE A 57 -7.98 -4.81 -5.66
N LEU A 58 -8.35 -3.51 -5.66
CA LEU A 58 -9.72 -3.08 -5.46
C LEU A 58 -10.66 -3.53 -6.61
N GLU A 59 -10.18 -3.48 -7.84
CA GLU A 59 -10.94 -3.96 -9.02
C GLU A 59 -11.21 -5.46 -8.93
N ASP A 60 -10.21 -6.26 -8.57
CA ASP A 60 -10.36 -7.70 -8.40
C ASP A 60 -11.35 -8.04 -7.27
N CYS A 61 -11.37 -7.23 -6.21
CA CYS A 61 -12.39 -7.37 -5.15
C CYS A 61 -13.81 -7.10 -5.66
N ARG A 62 -14.00 -6.21 -6.65
CA ARG A 62 -15.32 -5.92 -7.23
C ARG A 62 -15.91 -7.07 -8.03
N GLU A 63 -15.09 -7.91 -8.62
CA GLU A 63 -15.55 -9.03 -9.43
C GLU A 63 -16.27 -10.11 -8.63
N LYS A 64 -16.08 -10.16 -7.30
CA LYS A 64 -16.70 -11.11 -6.36
C LYS A 64 -16.43 -12.59 -6.72
N ASP A 65 -15.31 -12.86 -7.38
CA ASP A 65 -14.85 -14.23 -7.68
C ASP A 65 -13.86 -14.68 -6.62
N THR A 66 -14.26 -15.62 -5.77
CA THR A 66 -13.45 -16.16 -4.67
C THR A 66 -12.13 -16.77 -5.16
N LYS A 67 -12.13 -17.41 -6.33
CA LYS A 67 -10.91 -18.00 -6.91
C LYS A 67 -9.94 -16.93 -7.35
N LYS A 68 -10.47 -15.84 -7.94
CA LYS A 68 -9.66 -14.69 -8.35
C LYS A 68 -9.10 -13.97 -7.14
N LEU A 69 -9.92 -13.69 -6.11
CA LEU A 69 -9.48 -13.08 -4.86
C LEU A 69 -8.31 -13.83 -4.22
N LYS A 70 -8.40 -15.15 -4.14
CA LYS A 70 -7.32 -15.98 -3.59
C LYS A 70 -6.04 -15.85 -4.42
N LYS A 71 -6.14 -15.82 -5.76
CA LYS A 71 -4.98 -15.63 -6.64
C LYS A 71 -4.36 -14.24 -6.46
N THR A 72 -5.18 -13.20 -6.41
CA THR A 72 -4.73 -11.81 -6.21
C THR A 72 -4.01 -11.66 -4.87
N VAL A 73 -4.56 -12.21 -3.79
CA VAL A 73 -3.92 -12.17 -2.46
C VAL A 73 -2.59 -12.93 -2.46
N ASN A 74 -2.54 -14.12 -3.06
CA ASN A 74 -1.30 -14.89 -3.13
C ASN A 74 -0.23 -14.16 -3.95
N ALA A 75 -0.58 -13.66 -5.13
CA ALA A 75 0.35 -12.88 -5.96
C ALA A 75 0.87 -11.64 -5.21
N PHE A 76 0.00 -10.91 -4.52
CA PHE A 76 0.38 -9.75 -3.73
C PHE A 76 1.43 -10.08 -2.64
N ILE A 77 1.29 -11.23 -2.01
CA ILE A 77 2.22 -11.70 -0.97
C ILE A 77 3.51 -12.25 -1.58
N GLU A 78 3.41 -12.99 -2.69
CA GLU A 78 4.57 -13.51 -3.43
C GLU A 78 5.45 -12.39 -3.99
N ASP A 79 4.85 -11.28 -4.40
CA ASP A 79 5.55 -10.05 -4.81
C ASP A 79 6.26 -9.32 -3.65
N GLY A 80 6.09 -9.81 -2.41
CA GLY A 80 6.77 -9.29 -1.23
C GLY A 80 6.15 -8.02 -0.62
N TYR A 81 4.97 -7.62 -1.04
CA TYR A 81 4.30 -6.44 -0.50
C TYR A 81 3.80 -6.66 0.93
N SER A 82 3.98 -5.64 1.77
CA SER A 82 3.48 -5.65 3.15
C SER A 82 1.99 -5.32 3.21
N ILE A 83 1.22 -6.15 3.91
CA ILE A 83 -0.22 -5.90 4.13
C ILE A 83 -0.44 -4.63 4.97
N LYS A 84 0.46 -4.33 5.89
CA LYS A 84 0.42 -3.07 6.63
C LYS A 84 0.59 -1.85 5.70
N ALA A 85 1.50 -1.94 4.73
CA ALA A 85 1.65 -0.90 3.71
C ALA A 85 0.40 -0.78 2.84
N LEU A 86 -0.20 -1.92 2.44
CA LEU A 86 -1.46 -1.95 1.69
C LEU A 86 -2.59 -1.22 2.44
N VAL A 87 -2.81 -1.57 3.71
CA VAL A 87 -3.85 -0.95 4.55
C VAL A 87 -3.67 0.55 4.65
N ASN A 88 -2.44 1.02 4.92
CA ASN A 88 -2.15 2.44 5.05
C ASN A 88 -2.33 3.20 3.72
N GLN A 89 -1.78 2.67 2.63
CA GLN A 89 -1.84 3.35 1.33
C GLN A 89 -3.25 3.31 0.74
N MET A 90 -3.98 2.21 0.93
CA MET A 90 -5.38 2.09 0.54
C MET A 90 -6.25 3.08 1.33
N GLY A 91 -6.01 3.24 2.63
CA GLY A 91 -6.68 4.25 3.46
C GLY A 91 -6.45 5.66 2.92
N ASN A 92 -5.21 6.02 2.61
CA ASN A 92 -4.87 7.31 2.02
C ASN A 92 -5.54 7.52 0.65
N TYR A 93 -5.58 6.48 -0.19
CA TYR A 93 -6.25 6.54 -1.48
C TYR A 93 -7.76 6.78 -1.35
N ILE A 94 -8.44 6.05 -0.46
CA ILE A 94 -9.88 6.18 -0.21
C ILE A 94 -10.23 7.58 0.32
N MET A 95 -9.35 8.18 1.13
CA MET A 95 -9.51 9.52 1.69
C MET A 95 -9.15 10.63 0.72
N SER A 96 -8.49 10.33 -0.40
CA SER A 96 -8.08 11.33 -1.38
C SER A 96 -9.25 11.82 -2.21
N GLU A 97 -9.18 13.07 -2.70
CA GLU A 97 -10.18 13.69 -3.59
C GLU A 97 -10.34 12.95 -4.92
N GLY A 98 -9.32 12.18 -5.33
CA GLY A 98 -9.35 11.38 -6.57
C GLY A 98 -10.18 10.09 -6.48
N CYS A 99 -10.67 9.72 -5.29
CA CYS A 99 -11.49 8.54 -5.11
C CYS A 99 -12.97 8.85 -5.26
N ASN A 100 -13.53 8.60 -6.46
CA ASN A 100 -14.96 8.75 -6.76
C ASN A 100 -15.79 7.60 -6.16
N MET A 101 -15.80 7.51 -4.84
CA MET A 101 -16.59 6.51 -4.13
C MET A 101 -17.62 7.20 -3.23
N GLU A 102 -18.78 6.59 -3.09
CA GLU A 102 -19.84 7.04 -2.20
C GLU A 102 -19.37 7.11 -0.75
N GLU A 103 -19.68 8.19 -0.03
CA GLU A 103 -19.20 8.47 1.33
C GLU A 103 -19.48 7.31 2.31
N GLU A 104 -20.67 6.72 2.23
CA GLU A 104 -21.05 5.58 3.08
C GLU A 104 -20.11 4.39 2.88
N ARG A 105 -19.71 4.12 1.64
CA ARG A 105 -18.77 3.04 1.31
C ARG A 105 -17.36 3.35 1.76
N LYS A 106 -16.91 4.62 1.63
CA LYS A 106 -15.62 5.06 2.16
C LYS A 106 -15.53 4.78 3.66
N ILE A 107 -16.57 5.15 4.43
CA ILE A 107 -16.62 4.92 5.87
C ILE A 107 -16.52 3.43 6.20
N LYS A 108 -17.31 2.58 5.52
CA LYS A 108 -17.27 1.13 5.72
C LYS A 108 -15.88 0.54 5.41
N LEU A 109 -15.25 0.98 4.31
CA LEU A 109 -13.90 0.53 3.95
C LEU A 109 -12.86 0.97 4.97
N ILE A 110 -12.89 2.21 5.45
CA ILE A 110 -11.98 2.70 6.49
C ILE A 110 -12.12 1.87 7.77
N TYR A 111 -13.35 1.53 8.16
CA TYR A 111 -13.59 0.67 9.32
C TYR A 111 -12.95 -0.71 9.15
N VAL A 112 -13.13 -1.35 7.98
CA VAL A 112 -12.53 -2.66 7.67
C VAL A 112 -11.00 -2.59 7.65
N LEU A 113 -10.42 -1.52 7.11
CA LEU A 113 -8.97 -1.31 7.11
C LEU A 113 -8.43 -1.20 8.54
N ARG A 114 -9.12 -0.48 9.42
CA ARG A 114 -8.74 -0.37 10.84
C ARG A 114 -8.85 -1.71 11.58
N GLU A 115 -9.91 -2.47 11.35
CA GLU A 115 -10.05 -3.82 11.90
C GLU A 115 -8.90 -4.73 11.46
N THR A 116 -8.53 -4.64 10.19
CA THR A 116 -7.39 -5.40 9.62
C THR A 116 -6.06 -5.01 10.28
N GLU A 117 -5.84 -3.72 10.50
CA GLU A 117 -4.64 -3.23 11.20
C GLU A 117 -4.54 -3.80 12.63
N ILE A 118 -5.64 -3.82 13.35
CA ILE A 118 -5.70 -4.40 14.71
C ILE A 118 -5.34 -5.89 14.66
N LYS A 119 -5.90 -6.65 13.72
CA LYS A 119 -5.58 -8.08 13.54
C LYS A 119 -4.10 -8.32 13.27
N LEU A 120 -3.47 -7.48 12.45
CA LEU A 120 -2.03 -7.56 12.17
C LEU A 120 -1.19 -7.27 13.43
N ILE A 121 -1.59 -6.27 14.23
CA ILE A 121 -0.91 -5.93 15.48
C ILE A 121 -1.02 -7.08 16.50
N GLN A 122 -2.15 -7.77 16.52
CA GLN A 122 -2.41 -8.93 17.39
C GLN A 122 -1.70 -10.22 16.94
N GLY A 123 -0.90 -10.16 15.86
CA GLY A 123 -0.13 -11.29 15.35
C GLY A 123 -0.90 -12.21 14.40
N GLY A 124 -1.94 -11.72 13.78
CA GLY A 124 -2.69 -12.46 12.76
C GLY A 124 -1.79 -12.87 11.58
N THR A 125 -2.00 -14.10 11.06
CA THR A 125 -1.25 -14.61 9.91
C THR A 125 -1.51 -13.74 8.68
N PRO A 126 -0.48 -13.15 8.05
CA PRO A 126 -0.65 -12.17 6.98
C PRO A 126 -1.56 -12.64 5.85
N ASN A 127 -1.37 -13.87 5.35
CA ASN A 127 -2.15 -14.42 4.24
C ASN A 127 -3.66 -14.48 4.57
N ILE A 128 -3.99 -14.93 5.78
CA ILE A 128 -5.38 -15.07 6.23
C ILE A 128 -6.00 -13.69 6.44
N VAL A 129 -5.26 -12.77 7.06
CA VAL A 129 -5.71 -11.40 7.30
C VAL A 129 -5.93 -10.65 5.99
N CYS A 130 -5.07 -10.84 5.00
CA CYS A 130 -5.23 -10.23 3.67
C CYS A 130 -6.44 -10.81 2.92
N LEU A 131 -6.66 -12.11 3.02
CA LEU A 131 -7.83 -12.75 2.40
C LEU A 131 -9.14 -12.28 3.05
N ASP A 132 -9.18 -12.17 4.39
CA ASP A 132 -10.32 -11.61 5.13
C ASP A 132 -10.59 -10.16 4.70
N LEU A 133 -9.54 -9.34 4.56
CA LEU A 133 -9.64 -7.99 4.04
C LEU A 133 -10.24 -7.97 2.63
N ALA A 134 -9.73 -8.78 1.72
CA ALA A 134 -10.21 -8.84 0.34
C ALA A 134 -11.69 -9.26 0.26
N CYS A 135 -12.10 -10.23 1.07
CA CYS A 135 -13.50 -10.66 1.15
C CYS A 135 -14.42 -9.54 1.65
N LYS A 136 -14.05 -8.85 2.72
CA LYS A 136 -14.83 -7.72 3.27
C LYS A 136 -14.94 -6.55 2.30
N ILE A 137 -13.85 -6.22 1.60
CA ILE A 137 -13.87 -5.20 0.54
C ILE A 137 -14.84 -5.62 -0.58
N SER A 138 -14.79 -6.90 -0.97
CA SER A 138 -15.69 -7.46 -2.00
C SER A 138 -17.18 -7.35 -1.62
N GLU A 139 -17.53 -7.44 -0.34
CA GLU A 139 -18.91 -7.27 0.14
C GLU A 139 -19.38 -5.81 0.06
N ILE A 140 -18.47 -4.86 0.36
CA ILE A 140 -18.78 -3.43 0.39
C ILE A 140 -18.86 -2.84 -1.03
N LEU A 141 -17.98 -3.29 -1.93
CA LEU A 141 -17.93 -2.76 -3.29
C LEU A 141 -19.05 -3.34 -4.16
N PRO A 142 -19.69 -2.52 -5.01
CA PRO A 142 -20.68 -3.00 -5.97
C PRO A 142 -19.97 -3.88 -7.00
N LYS A 143 -20.68 -4.92 -7.45
CA LYS A 143 -20.22 -5.71 -8.61
C LYS A 143 -20.17 -4.80 -9.84
N LYS A 144 -19.11 -4.94 -10.61
CA LYS A 144 -18.98 -4.27 -11.91
C LYS A 144 -20.01 -4.80 -12.89
#